data_517ec144c1ef0fa2ec884bde9a91a629
#
_entry.id   517ec144c1ef0fa2ec884bde9a91a629
#
_cell.length_a   1.000
_cell.length_b   1.000
_cell.length_c   1.000
_cell.angle_alpha   90.00
_cell.angle_beta   90.00
_cell.angle_gamma   90.00
#
_symmetry.space_group_name_H-M   'P 1'
#
loop_
_entity.id
_entity.type
_entity.pdbx_description
1 polymer ?
#
loop_
_entity_poly.entity_id
_entity_poly.type
_entity_poly.pdbx_seq_one_letter_code
_entity_poly.pdbx_strand_id
1 'polypeptide(L)'
;MPIDLGYSCHYCHSTQGTNFLARERMLGLGGEFTYAACSSCGSIQLLSIPKDLGPYYPSVYYSLGRLQLSGGIRNFLKKIRMRAFLASGHPLFSPRFGGYWLKKLNPKFTDRIADVGCGNGQLLYELHVAGFEDLHGFDPYLPKTEQLAPGLKLWKQDLKETELKFDLLMLHHSFEHLADPESVLRTCFERLNPGGMLLVRCPVADAAVWKEKQALWVQLDAPRHLSIPSTQGFVGIAQRSGFELKEILFDSTAFQFWGTGLYDLGEKLDRSKINTYFTAKQLEDWEQQAIQYNQEGKGDQACFFCVKPVRKVEEQA
;
A
#
# COMPACT_ATOMS: atom_id res chain seq x y z
N MET A 1 12.15 5.25 25.39
CA MET A 1 12.19 6.58 26.04
C MET A 1 10.75 7.08 26.16
N PRO A 2 10.35 7.81 27.21
CA PRO A 2 9.01 8.41 27.26
C PRO A 2 8.80 9.36 26.08
N ILE A 3 7.55 9.40 25.63
CA ILE A 3 7.15 10.21 24.45
C ILE A 3 7.18 11.72 24.82
N ASP A 4 7.50 12.55 23.83
CA ASP A 4 7.59 14.00 23.98
C ASP A 4 6.21 14.65 24.21
N LEU A 5 6.18 15.76 24.97
CA LEU A 5 4.98 16.57 25.22
C LEU A 5 4.50 17.13 23.86
N GLY A 6 3.47 16.52 23.27
CA GLY A 6 2.90 16.92 21.97
C GLY A 6 2.62 15.77 21.03
N TYR A 7 3.04 14.53 21.36
CA TYR A 7 2.68 13.37 20.57
C TYR A 7 1.17 13.12 20.58
N SER A 8 0.62 12.87 19.39
CA SER A 8 -0.71 12.33 19.19
C SER A 8 -0.66 11.30 18.07
N CYS A 9 -1.17 10.11 18.33
CA CYS A 9 -1.21 9.04 17.35
C CYS A 9 -2.13 9.40 16.19
N HIS A 10 -1.64 9.32 14.95
CA HIS A 10 -2.42 9.63 13.74
C HIS A 10 -3.66 8.72 13.57
N TYR A 11 -3.67 7.55 14.23
CA TYR A 11 -4.72 6.54 14.06
C TYR A 11 -5.77 6.54 15.17
N CYS A 12 -5.39 6.73 16.44
CA CYS A 12 -6.32 6.63 17.56
C CYS A 12 -6.33 7.86 18.47
N HIS A 13 -5.53 8.90 18.13
CA HIS A 13 -5.38 10.16 18.88
C HIS A 13 -4.87 10.00 20.32
N SER A 14 -4.42 8.79 20.72
CA SER A 14 -3.79 8.59 22.02
C SER A 14 -2.47 9.35 22.10
N THR A 15 -2.20 9.92 23.29
CA THR A 15 -0.93 10.58 23.61
C THR A 15 0.08 9.66 24.26
N GLN A 16 -0.24 8.36 24.36
CA GLN A 16 0.62 7.35 25.00
C GLN A 16 1.37 6.53 23.94
N GLY A 17 2.66 6.39 24.12
CA GLY A 17 3.51 5.60 23.22
C GLY A 17 4.95 5.50 23.71
N THR A 18 5.77 4.83 22.95
CA THR A 18 7.21 4.65 23.19
C THR A 18 8.01 5.11 22.00
N ASN A 19 9.03 5.94 22.23
CA ASN A 19 9.94 6.36 21.18
C ASN A 19 11.05 5.33 20.96
N PHE A 20 11.43 5.15 19.72
CA PHE A 20 12.59 4.36 19.32
C PHE A 20 13.31 5.02 18.14
N LEU A 21 14.59 4.68 17.96
CA LEU A 21 15.41 5.14 16.85
C LEU A 21 15.41 4.09 15.73
N ALA A 22 15.25 4.56 14.50
CA ALA A 22 15.42 3.77 13.29
C ALA A 22 16.46 4.43 12.37
N ARG A 23 17.13 3.62 11.54
CA ARG A 23 18.14 4.10 10.58
C ARG A 23 17.69 3.84 9.16
N GLU A 24 18.06 4.75 8.25
CA GLU A 24 17.96 4.46 6.83
C GLU A 24 18.91 3.31 6.48
N ARG A 25 18.36 2.22 5.94
CA ARG A 25 19.08 0.98 5.63
C ARG A 25 18.88 0.54 4.18
N MET A 26 17.80 0.95 3.54
CA MET A 26 17.46 0.49 2.20
C MET A 26 18.52 0.90 1.18
N LEU A 27 18.94 2.16 1.21
CA LEU A 27 19.95 2.71 0.30
C LEU A 27 21.34 2.71 0.91
N GLY A 28 21.45 2.56 2.23
CA GLY A 28 22.70 2.65 2.99
C GLY A 28 23.19 4.09 3.14
N LEU A 29 22.29 5.08 3.09
CA LEU A 29 22.63 6.51 3.30
C LEU A 29 22.88 6.84 4.76
N GLY A 30 22.40 6.01 5.68
CA GLY A 30 22.48 6.27 7.12
C GLY A 30 21.47 7.33 7.56
N GLY A 31 21.75 7.94 8.71
CA GLY A 31 20.83 8.86 9.37
C GLY A 31 19.96 8.13 10.38
N GLU A 32 19.60 8.84 11.46
CA GLU A 32 18.74 8.33 12.53
C GLU A 32 17.46 9.13 12.60
N PHE A 33 16.35 8.43 12.75
CA PHE A 33 15.01 8.99 12.74
C PHE A 33 14.24 8.48 13.95
N THR A 34 13.59 9.40 14.67
CA THR A 34 12.81 9.05 15.86
C THR A 34 11.39 8.71 15.44
N TYR A 35 10.97 7.50 15.77
CA TYR A 35 9.61 7.00 15.60
C TYR A 35 8.94 6.83 16.96
N ALA A 36 7.61 6.82 16.95
CA ALA A 36 6.79 6.42 18.09
C ALA A 36 5.95 5.19 17.74
N ALA A 37 5.91 4.23 18.65
CA ALA A 37 4.92 3.15 18.64
C ALA A 37 3.82 3.50 19.66
N CYS A 38 2.57 3.59 19.20
CA CYS A 38 1.42 3.91 20.04
C CYS A 38 1.11 2.78 21.00
N SER A 39 1.03 3.06 22.30
CA SER A 39 0.70 2.05 23.32
C SER A 39 -0.77 1.63 23.28
N SER A 40 -1.66 2.43 22.69
CA SER A 40 -3.10 2.17 22.63
C SER A 40 -3.51 1.33 21.45
N CYS A 41 -3.03 1.64 20.22
CA CYS A 41 -3.41 0.92 19.01
C CYS A 41 -2.26 0.15 18.35
N GLY A 42 -1.02 0.33 18.78
CA GLY A 42 0.15 -0.34 18.20
C GLY A 42 0.68 0.26 16.90
N SER A 43 0.02 1.27 16.31
CA SER A 43 0.50 1.92 15.09
C SER A 43 1.80 2.67 15.31
N ILE A 44 2.57 2.84 14.25
CA ILE A 44 3.91 3.46 14.26
C ILE A 44 3.86 4.75 13.46
N GLN A 45 4.56 5.79 13.91
CA GLN A 45 4.71 7.02 13.13
C GLN A 45 6.07 7.67 13.34
N LEU A 46 6.57 8.31 12.30
CA LEU A 46 7.75 9.17 12.33
C LEU A 46 7.41 10.47 13.06
N LEU A 47 8.19 10.84 14.08
CA LEU A 47 7.89 12.03 14.89
C LEU A 47 8.33 13.34 14.23
N SER A 48 9.38 13.30 13.44
CA SER A 48 9.90 14.49 12.76
C SER A 48 10.20 14.15 11.31
N ILE A 49 9.32 14.61 10.42
CA ILE A 49 9.50 14.39 8.98
C ILE A 49 10.64 15.30 8.50
N PRO A 50 11.68 14.76 7.83
CA PRO A 50 12.73 15.56 7.23
C PRO A 50 12.16 16.61 6.27
N LYS A 51 12.73 17.82 6.30
CA LYS A 51 12.31 18.92 5.40
C LYS A 51 12.50 18.55 3.92
N ASP A 52 13.49 17.73 3.63
CA ASP A 52 13.77 17.21 2.29
C ASP A 52 13.86 15.69 2.34
N LEU A 53 12.89 15.01 1.73
CA LEU A 53 12.88 13.59 1.51
C LEU A 53 13.50 13.17 0.18
N GLY A 54 13.85 14.13 -0.71
CA GLY A 54 14.40 13.87 -2.04
C GLY A 54 15.59 12.91 -2.06
N PRO A 55 16.57 13.01 -1.16
CA PRO A 55 17.69 12.07 -1.09
C PRO A 55 17.28 10.60 -0.91
N TYR A 56 16.13 10.35 -0.30
CA TYR A 56 15.60 9.01 -0.03
C TYR A 56 14.74 8.45 -1.17
N TYR A 57 14.51 9.24 -2.24
CA TYR A 57 13.79 8.86 -3.45
C TYR A 57 14.67 9.10 -4.70
N PRO A 58 15.76 8.36 -4.88
CA PRO A 58 16.64 8.54 -6.05
C PRO A 58 15.87 8.26 -7.35
N SER A 59 16.33 8.81 -8.47
CA SER A 59 15.72 8.66 -9.79
C SER A 59 15.55 7.20 -10.26
N VAL A 60 16.30 6.28 -9.65
CA VAL A 60 16.19 4.82 -9.88
C VAL A 60 15.23 4.14 -8.92
N TYR A 61 14.52 4.91 -8.07
CA TYR A 61 13.54 4.35 -7.16
C TYR A 61 12.44 3.63 -7.97
N TYR A 62 12.09 2.41 -7.55
CA TYR A 62 11.31 1.47 -8.35
C TYR A 62 9.95 2.02 -8.82
N SER A 63 9.29 2.89 -8.04
CA SER A 63 7.98 3.46 -8.40
C SER A 63 8.06 4.55 -9.48
N LEU A 64 9.24 5.13 -9.72
CA LEU A 64 9.48 6.18 -10.72
C LEU A 64 10.25 5.65 -11.95
N GLY A 65 10.53 4.35 -12.01
CA GLY A 65 11.21 3.70 -13.12
C GLY A 65 10.42 3.79 -14.44
N ARG A 66 11.03 3.34 -15.55
CA ARG A 66 10.35 3.35 -16.86
C ARG A 66 9.19 2.36 -16.88
N LEU A 67 8.05 2.83 -17.44
CA LEU A 67 6.88 2.01 -17.69
C LEU A 67 7.24 0.83 -18.61
N GLN A 68 6.89 -0.39 -18.20
CA GLN A 68 7.11 -1.60 -18.98
C GLN A 68 5.89 -1.87 -19.85
N LEU A 69 6.04 -1.63 -21.14
CA LEU A 69 4.98 -1.86 -22.13
C LEU A 69 5.01 -3.29 -22.64
N SER A 70 3.84 -3.86 -22.93
CA SER A 70 3.68 -5.17 -23.54
C SER A 70 3.10 -5.05 -24.95
N GLY A 71 3.48 -5.97 -25.84
CA GLY A 71 3.05 -5.97 -27.26
C GLY A 71 1.60 -6.41 -27.44
N GLY A 72 1.04 -6.11 -28.63
CA GLY A 72 -0.39 -6.28 -28.95
C GLY A 72 -0.94 -7.70 -28.69
N ILE A 73 -0.24 -8.75 -29.12
CA ILE A 73 -0.67 -10.15 -28.88
C ILE A 73 -0.74 -10.46 -27.38
N ARG A 74 0.26 -10.04 -26.62
CA ARG A 74 0.26 -10.22 -25.15
C ARG A 74 -0.88 -9.46 -24.49
N ASN A 75 -1.18 -8.25 -24.96
CA ASN A 75 -2.29 -7.44 -24.44
C ASN A 75 -3.64 -8.11 -24.72
N PHE A 76 -3.82 -8.64 -25.92
CA PHE A 76 -5.02 -9.39 -26.29
C PHE A 76 -5.22 -10.62 -25.38
N LEU A 77 -4.17 -11.39 -25.14
CA LEU A 77 -4.22 -12.55 -24.23
C LEU A 77 -4.49 -12.14 -22.79
N LYS A 78 -3.91 -11.02 -22.30
CA LYS A 78 -4.20 -10.46 -20.98
C LYS A 78 -5.68 -10.11 -20.84
N LYS A 79 -6.27 -9.49 -21.86
CA LYS A 79 -7.69 -9.11 -21.87
C LYS A 79 -8.63 -10.33 -21.79
N ILE A 80 -8.36 -11.36 -22.60
CA ILE A 80 -9.14 -12.62 -22.54
C ILE A 80 -9.00 -13.27 -21.16
N ARG A 81 -7.74 -13.38 -20.66
CA ARG A 81 -7.45 -13.99 -19.37
C ARG A 81 -8.16 -13.27 -18.22
N MET A 82 -8.15 -11.93 -18.22
CA MET A 82 -8.83 -11.14 -17.19
C MET A 82 -10.34 -11.36 -17.21
N ARG A 83 -10.96 -11.39 -18.38
CA ARG A 83 -12.40 -11.67 -18.52
C ARG A 83 -12.76 -13.05 -17.97
N ALA A 84 -11.97 -14.07 -18.35
CA ALA A 84 -12.14 -15.43 -17.84
C ALA A 84 -11.96 -15.51 -16.31
N PHE A 85 -10.97 -14.75 -15.79
CA PHE A 85 -10.70 -14.70 -14.36
C PHE A 85 -11.84 -14.05 -13.57
N LEU A 86 -12.29 -12.87 -13.96
CA LEU A 86 -13.39 -12.19 -13.26
C LEU A 86 -14.70 -12.99 -13.33
N ALA A 87 -14.97 -13.62 -14.47
CA ALA A 87 -16.16 -14.46 -14.64
C ALA A 87 -16.13 -15.75 -13.78
N SER A 88 -14.99 -16.46 -13.77
CA SER A 88 -14.89 -17.79 -13.13
C SER A 88 -14.24 -17.77 -11.74
N GLY A 89 -13.32 -16.83 -11.50
CA GLY A 89 -12.44 -16.83 -10.33
C GLY A 89 -11.38 -17.94 -10.34
N HIS A 90 -11.26 -18.68 -11.45
CA HIS A 90 -10.38 -19.84 -11.50
C HIS A 90 -8.91 -19.44 -11.48
N PRO A 91 -8.05 -20.03 -10.61
CA PRO A 91 -6.66 -19.66 -10.44
C PRO A 91 -5.82 -19.68 -11.72
N LEU A 92 -6.14 -20.59 -12.69
CA LEU A 92 -5.46 -20.68 -13.98
C LEU A 92 -5.49 -19.36 -14.77
N PHE A 93 -6.56 -18.58 -14.60
CA PHE A 93 -6.73 -17.29 -15.27
C PHE A 93 -6.28 -16.11 -14.41
N SER A 94 -5.77 -16.36 -13.18
CA SER A 94 -5.36 -15.30 -12.29
C SER A 94 -4.31 -14.41 -12.95
N PRO A 95 -4.51 -13.07 -12.99
CA PRO A 95 -3.51 -12.17 -13.52
C PRO A 95 -2.24 -12.22 -12.67
N ARG A 96 -1.13 -11.83 -13.28
CA ARG A 96 0.19 -11.83 -12.61
C ARG A 96 0.23 -10.85 -11.43
N PHE A 97 -0.55 -9.78 -11.54
CA PHE A 97 -0.68 -8.74 -10.51
C PHE A 97 -2.12 -8.70 -10.01
N GLY A 98 -2.30 -8.72 -8.71
CA GLY A 98 -3.56 -8.38 -8.07
C GLY A 98 -4.71 -9.38 -8.24
N GLY A 99 -4.47 -10.60 -8.68
CA GLY A 99 -5.54 -11.56 -8.94
C GLY A 99 -6.49 -11.75 -7.76
N TYR A 100 -5.95 -11.90 -6.55
CA TYR A 100 -6.76 -12.14 -5.34
C TYR A 100 -7.62 -10.91 -4.97
N TRP A 101 -7.09 -9.68 -5.01
CA TRP A 101 -7.86 -8.49 -4.66
C TRP A 101 -8.82 -8.08 -5.78
N LEU A 102 -8.46 -8.23 -7.05
CA LEU A 102 -9.38 -8.02 -8.17
C LEU A 102 -10.61 -8.93 -8.07
N LYS A 103 -10.40 -10.21 -7.68
CA LYS A 103 -11.53 -11.12 -7.50
C LYS A 103 -12.48 -10.68 -6.38
N LYS A 104 -11.94 -10.17 -5.29
CA LYS A 104 -12.74 -9.69 -4.15
C LYS A 104 -13.48 -8.39 -4.46
N LEU A 105 -12.82 -7.46 -5.14
CA LEU A 105 -13.41 -6.19 -5.55
C LEU A 105 -14.40 -6.35 -6.70
N ASN A 106 -14.16 -7.34 -7.57
CA ASN A 106 -14.94 -7.67 -8.76
C ASN A 106 -15.37 -6.45 -9.59
N PRO A 107 -14.41 -5.57 -9.98
CA PRO A 107 -14.73 -4.34 -10.69
C PRO A 107 -15.25 -4.65 -12.10
N LYS A 108 -16.18 -3.83 -12.60
CA LYS A 108 -16.61 -3.85 -13.99
C LYS A 108 -15.56 -3.19 -14.88
N PHE A 109 -15.48 -3.61 -16.13
CA PHE A 109 -14.52 -3.02 -17.08
C PHE A 109 -14.79 -1.53 -17.36
N THR A 110 -16.02 -1.08 -17.12
CA THR A 110 -16.50 0.30 -17.29
C THR A 110 -16.44 1.13 -16.01
N ASP A 111 -16.07 0.53 -14.87
CA ASP A 111 -15.94 1.27 -13.62
C ASP A 111 -14.81 2.30 -13.73
N ARG A 112 -15.04 3.48 -13.16
CA ARG A 112 -14.00 4.49 -13.02
C ARG A 112 -13.11 4.14 -11.84
N ILE A 113 -11.85 3.82 -12.13
CA ILE A 113 -10.86 3.33 -11.17
C ILE A 113 -9.73 4.33 -11.02
N ALA A 114 -9.32 4.60 -9.79
CA ALA A 114 -8.10 5.36 -9.57
C ALA A 114 -7.12 4.65 -8.63
N ASP A 115 -5.82 4.92 -8.87
CA ASP A 115 -4.69 4.55 -8.04
C ASP A 115 -4.05 5.82 -7.47
N VAL A 116 -4.01 5.94 -6.14
CA VAL A 116 -3.49 7.11 -5.41
C VAL A 116 -2.07 6.81 -4.94
N GLY A 117 -1.12 7.62 -5.37
CA GLY A 117 0.30 7.31 -5.29
C GLY A 117 0.71 6.32 -6.38
N CYS A 118 0.23 6.53 -7.61
CA CYS A 118 0.34 5.59 -8.72
C CYS A 118 1.78 5.45 -9.27
N GLY A 119 2.72 6.28 -8.86
CA GLY A 119 4.06 6.32 -9.43
C GLY A 119 4.03 6.43 -10.95
N ASN A 120 4.79 5.59 -11.65
CA ASN A 120 4.83 5.58 -13.12
C ASN A 120 3.57 5.02 -13.82
N GLY A 121 2.54 4.61 -13.06
CA GLY A 121 1.28 4.09 -13.59
C GLY A 121 1.33 2.64 -14.08
N GLN A 122 2.34 1.84 -13.70
CA GLN A 122 2.49 0.46 -14.16
C GLN A 122 1.26 -0.41 -13.84
N LEU A 123 0.70 -0.29 -12.63
CA LEU A 123 -0.51 -1.04 -12.24
C LEU A 123 -1.69 -0.68 -13.14
N LEU A 124 -1.92 0.62 -13.33
CA LEU A 124 -3.02 1.11 -14.19
C LEU A 124 -2.81 0.70 -15.66
N TYR A 125 -1.57 0.70 -16.16
CA TYR A 125 -1.28 0.17 -17.49
C TYR A 125 -1.62 -1.32 -17.60
N GLU A 126 -1.30 -2.14 -16.60
CA GLU A 126 -1.68 -3.56 -16.58
C GLU A 126 -3.20 -3.75 -16.56
N LEU A 127 -3.95 -2.92 -15.84
CA LEU A 127 -5.42 -2.92 -15.85
C LEU A 127 -5.97 -2.46 -17.21
N HIS A 128 -5.38 -1.43 -17.82
CA HIS A 128 -5.79 -0.96 -19.13
C HIS A 128 -5.65 -2.05 -20.22
N VAL A 129 -4.48 -2.71 -20.28
CA VAL A 129 -4.28 -3.80 -21.27
C VAL A 129 -5.11 -5.04 -20.94
N ALA A 130 -5.54 -5.20 -19.69
CA ALA A 130 -6.50 -6.23 -19.28
C ALA A 130 -7.95 -5.89 -19.67
N GLY A 131 -8.22 -4.66 -20.11
CA GLY A 131 -9.49 -4.26 -20.71
C GLY A 131 -10.34 -3.29 -19.89
N PHE A 132 -9.84 -2.73 -18.78
CA PHE A 132 -10.51 -1.65 -18.07
C PHE A 132 -10.40 -0.34 -18.86
N GLU A 133 -11.46 0.48 -18.83
CA GLU A 133 -11.68 1.54 -19.82
C GLU A 133 -11.51 2.96 -19.26
N ASP A 134 -11.68 3.18 -17.93
CA ASP A 134 -11.63 4.53 -17.32
C ASP A 134 -10.71 4.50 -16.08
N LEU A 135 -9.42 4.79 -16.31
CA LEU A 135 -8.33 4.61 -15.35
C LEU A 135 -7.60 5.93 -15.09
N HIS A 136 -7.44 6.26 -13.82
CA HIS A 136 -6.79 7.49 -13.37
C HIS A 136 -5.68 7.18 -12.35
N GLY A 137 -4.50 7.77 -12.53
CA GLY A 137 -3.43 7.75 -11.54
C GLY A 137 -3.23 9.14 -10.95
N PHE A 138 -3.11 9.23 -9.64
CA PHE A 138 -2.81 10.50 -8.95
C PHE A 138 -1.50 10.36 -8.21
N ASP A 139 -0.53 11.23 -8.53
CA ASP A 139 0.75 11.29 -7.84
C ASP A 139 1.37 12.69 -8.02
N PRO A 140 1.56 13.48 -6.94
CA PRO A 140 2.10 14.83 -7.03
C PRO A 140 3.57 14.87 -7.47
N TYR A 141 4.29 13.74 -7.36
CA TYR A 141 5.69 13.64 -7.74
C TYR A 141 5.94 13.26 -9.20
N LEU A 142 4.88 13.05 -9.98
CA LEU A 142 5.01 12.85 -11.43
C LEU A 142 5.69 14.05 -12.10
N PRO A 143 6.45 13.83 -13.17
CA PRO A 143 7.07 14.93 -13.90
C PRO A 143 6.02 15.87 -14.55
N LYS A 144 4.91 15.30 -15.03
CA LYS A 144 3.79 16.02 -15.67
C LYS A 144 2.51 15.19 -15.63
N THR A 145 1.38 15.86 -15.82
CA THR A 145 0.11 15.16 -16.14
C THR A 145 0.22 14.58 -17.57
N GLU A 146 -0.16 13.32 -17.76
CA GLU A 146 0.01 12.63 -19.05
C GLU A 146 -1.13 11.66 -19.35
N GLN A 147 -1.57 11.65 -20.61
CA GLN A 147 -2.48 10.64 -21.16
C GLN A 147 -1.65 9.49 -21.71
N LEU A 148 -1.57 8.36 -21.00
CA LEU A 148 -0.77 7.20 -21.42
C LEU A 148 -1.43 6.40 -22.55
N ALA A 149 -2.77 6.32 -22.53
CA ALA A 149 -3.59 5.66 -23.55
C ALA A 149 -5.03 6.20 -23.50
N PRO A 150 -5.87 5.96 -24.50
CA PRO A 150 -7.30 6.25 -24.40
C PRO A 150 -7.88 5.56 -23.13
N GLY A 151 -8.53 6.34 -22.26
CA GLY A 151 -9.06 5.86 -20.98
C GLY A 151 -8.03 5.61 -19.87
N LEU A 152 -6.76 6.01 -20.05
CA LEU A 152 -5.73 5.91 -19.01
C LEU A 152 -4.97 7.23 -18.89
N LYS A 153 -5.16 7.92 -17.77
CA LYS A 153 -4.53 9.22 -17.51
C LYS A 153 -3.84 9.26 -16.15
N LEU A 154 -2.62 9.77 -16.14
CA LEU A 154 -1.88 10.10 -14.92
C LEU A 154 -1.94 11.61 -14.67
N TRP A 155 -2.22 11.96 -13.41
CA TRP A 155 -2.39 13.34 -12.97
C TRP A 155 -1.27 13.70 -11.99
N LYS A 156 -0.51 14.76 -12.33
CA LYS A 156 0.48 15.34 -11.40
C LYS A 156 -0.23 16.22 -10.38
N GLN A 157 -0.99 15.63 -9.48
CA GLN A 157 -1.74 16.31 -8.43
C GLN A 157 -2.18 15.33 -7.35
N ASP A 158 -2.62 15.86 -6.22
CA ASP A 158 -3.29 15.08 -5.18
C ASP A 158 -4.73 14.72 -5.59
N LEU A 159 -5.25 13.61 -5.02
CA LEU A 159 -6.66 13.22 -5.20
C LEU A 159 -7.65 14.32 -4.76
N LYS A 160 -7.31 15.12 -3.73
CA LYS A 160 -8.16 16.21 -3.22
C LYS A 160 -8.41 17.32 -4.25
N GLU A 161 -7.52 17.47 -5.23
CA GLU A 161 -7.58 18.53 -6.26
C GLU A 161 -8.54 18.20 -7.42
N THR A 162 -9.07 16.99 -7.50
CA THR A 162 -10.06 16.61 -8.50
C THR A 162 -11.48 16.56 -7.96
N GLU A 163 -12.47 16.87 -8.79
CA GLU A 163 -13.89 16.67 -8.48
C GLU A 163 -14.45 15.36 -9.05
N LEU A 164 -13.62 14.59 -9.75
CA LEU A 164 -14.04 13.27 -10.28
C LEU A 164 -14.51 12.35 -9.15
N LYS A 165 -15.50 11.52 -9.47
CA LYS A 165 -15.97 10.45 -8.59
C LYS A 165 -15.58 9.10 -9.18
N PHE A 166 -15.31 8.14 -8.31
CA PHE A 166 -14.76 6.83 -8.65
C PHE A 166 -15.63 5.71 -8.09
N ASP A 167 -15.63 4.58 -8.76
CA ASP A 167 -16.26 3.34 -8.30
C ASP A 167 -15.28 2.50 -7.48
N LEU A 168 -13.98 2.64 -7.79
CA LEU A 168 -12.90 1.99 -7.06
C LEU A 168 -11.73 2.96 -6.89
N LEU A 169 -11.28 3.14 -5.66
CA LEU A 169 -10.02 3.78 -5.31
C LEU A 169 -9.06 2.75 -4.73
N MET A 170 -7.80 2.85 -5.09
CA MET A 170 -6.72 1.98 -4.61
C MET A 170 -5.57 2.83 -4.08
N LEU A 171 -4.94 2.36 -3.00
CA LEU A 171 -3.68 2.82 -2.48
C LEU A 171 -2.77 1.60 -2.31
N HIS A 172 -1.87 1.37 -3.25
CA HIS A 172 -0.93 0.25 -3.21
C HIS A 172 0.46 0.73 -2.79
N HIS A 173 0.86 0.44 -1.55
CA HIS A 173 2.15 0.87 -1.00
C HIS A 173 2.38 2.39 -1.16
N SER A 174 1.35 3.16 -0.87
CA SER A 174 1.38 4.62 -0.85
C SER A 174 0.82 5.20 0.46
N PHE A 175 -0.01 4.43 1.16
CA PHE A 175 -0.67 4.87 2.39
C PHE A 175 0.32 5.14 3.53
N GLU A 176 1.36 4.33 3.64
CA GLU A 176 2.44 4.44 4.63
C GLU A 176 3.33 5.69 4.46
N HIS A 177 3.29 6.30 3.27
CA HIS A 177 4.02 7.53 2.96
C HIS A 177 3.25 8.81 3.27
N LEU A 178 2.03 8.69 3.80
CA LEU A 178 1.17 9.83 4.07
C LEU A 178 1.42 10.41 5.47
N ALA A 179 1.53 11.74 5.55
CA ALA A 179 1.70 12.45 6.81
C ALA A 179 0.38 12.54 7.62
N ASP A 180 -0.76 12.58 6.92
CA ASP A 180 -2.10 12.63 7.53
C ASP A 180 -3.01 11.56 6.88
N PRO A 181 -2.93 10.31 7.36
CA PRO A 181 -3.69 9.20 6.77
C PRO A 181 -5.21 9.34 6.93
N GLU A 182 -5.69 9.97 8.01
CA GLU A 182 -7.13 10.17 8.22
C GLU A 182 -7.70 11.18 7.22
N SER A 183 -7.02 12.29 6.95
CA SER A 183 -7.43 13.27 5.94
C SER A 183 -7.51 12.64 4.54
N VAL A 184 -6.55 11.78 4.19
CA VAL A 184 -6.58 11.08 2.90
C VAL A 184 -7.75 10.11 2.80
N LEU A 185 -8.07 9.36 3.86
CA LEU A 185 -9.26 8.50 3.86
C LEU A 185 -10.56 9.30 3.72
N ARG A 186 -10.67 10.46 4.35
CA ARG A 186 -11.82 11.37 4.17
C ARG A 186 -11.94 11.83 2.72
N THR A 187 -10.82 12.21 2.11
CA THR A 187 -10.79 12.57 0.69
C THR A 187 -11.22 11.39 -0.19
N CYS A 188 -10.72 10.19 0.08
CA CYS A 188 -11.16 8.98 -0.64
C CYS A 188 -12.66 8.76 -0.48
N PHE A 189 -13.20 8.92 0.73
CA PHE A 189 -14.64 8.80 0.98
C PHE A 189 -15.44 9.82 0.17
N GLU A 190 -14.99 11.07 0.12
CA GLU A 190 -15.63 12.11 -0.67
C GLU A 190 -15.58 11.78 -2.17
N ARG A 191 -14.47 11.27 -2.69
CA ARG A 191 -14.27 10.99 -4.12
C ARG A 191 -14.86 9.66 -4.59
N LEU A 192 -15.34 8.80 -3.70
CA LEU A 192 -16.07 7.59 -4.08
C LEU A 192 -17.56 7.85 -4.33
N ASN A 193 -18.10 7.14 -5.30
CA ASN A 193 -19.55 6.99 -5.48
C ASN A 193 -20.17 6.22 -4.30
N PRO A 194 -21.45 6.44 -3.95
CA PRO A 194 -22.14 5.56 -3.01
C PRO A 194 -22.07 4.09 -3.47
N GLY A 195 -21.67 3.19 -2.58
CA GLY A 195 -21.38 1.79 -2.90
C GLY A 195 -19.99 1.54 -3.50
N GLY A 196 -19.25 2.59 -3.79
CA GLY A 196 -17.86 2.47 -4.28
C GLY A 196 -16.92 1.87 -3.26
N MET A 197 -15.87 1.21 -3.75
CA MET A 197 -14.89 0.46 -2.96
C MET A 197 -13.57 1.21 -2.80
N LEU A 198 -12.96 1.06 -1.63
CA LEU A 198 -11.59 1.48 -1.37
C LEU A 198 -10.75 0.24 -1.03
N LEU A 199 -9.61 0.09 -1.70
CA LEU A 199 -8.56 -0.86 -1.35
C LEU A 199 -7.34 -0.10 -0.84
N VAL A 200 -6.92 -0.37 0.39
CA VAL A 200 -5.63 0.08 0.91
C VAL A 200 -4.76 -1.14 1.16
N ARG A 201 -3.58 -1.17 0.56
CA ARG A 201 -2.59 -2.23 0.74
C ARG A 201 -1.30 -1.59 1.22
N CYS A 202 -0.91 -1.88 2.46
CA CYS A 202 0.23 -1.26 3.11
C CYS A 202 0.87 -2.20 4.16
N PRO A 203 2.09 -1.91 4.63
CA PRO A 203 2.66 -2.54 5.81
C PRO A 203 1.77 -2.33 7.04
N VAL A 204 1.80 -3.29 7.98
CA VAL A 204 1.04 -3.21 9.22
C VAL A 204 1.91 -3.52 10.45
N ALA A 205 1.70 -2.75 11.51
CA ALA A 205 2.47 -2.84 12.76
C ALA A 205 2.09 -4.06 13.64
N ASP A 206 1.10 -4.86 13.22
CA ASP A 206 0.74 -6.13 13.87
C ASP A 206 1.76 -7.25 13.58
N ALA A 207 2.62 -7.04 12.59
CA ALA A 207 3.59 -8.00 12.09
C ALA A 207 4.39 -8.71 13.19
N ALA A 208 4.47 -10.03 13.10
CA ALA A 208 5.31 -10.81 14.03
C ALA A 208 6.78 -10.41 13.90
N VAL A 209 7.24 -10.17 12.65
CA VAL A 209 8.61 -9.73 12.37
C VAL A 209 8.92 -8.36 12.97
N TRP A 210 7.97 -7.43 12.98
CA TRP A 210 8.12 -6.16 13.70
C TRP A 210 8.30 -6.36 15.20
N LYS A 211 7.44 -7.19 15.80
CA LYS A 211 7.51 -7.47 17.25
C LYS A 211 8.84 -8.10 17.66
N GLU A 212 9.42 -8.93 16.80
CA GLU A 212 10.71 -9.59 17.04
C GLU A 212 11.91 -8.69 16.73
N LYS A 213 11.92 -8.04 15.55
CA LYS A 213 13.09 -7.35 14.99
C LYS A 213 13.08 -5.84 15.17
N GLN A 214 11.95 -5.26 15.58
CA GLN A 214 11.82 -3.83 15.88
C GLN A 214 12.39 -2.95 14.75
N ALA A 215 13.31 -2.03 15.05
CA ALA A 215 13.92 -1.11 14.10
C ALA A 215 14.73 -1.76 12.95
N LEU A 216 14.91 -3.07 12.96
CA LEU A 216 15.50 -3.85 11.86
C LEU A 216 14.47 -4.35 10.85
N TRP A 217 13.17 -4.26 11.16
CA TRP A 217 12.13 -4.68 10.24
C TRP A 217 12.19 -3.92 8.91
N VAL A 218 12.27 -4.67 7.80
CA VAL A 218 12.48 -4.10 6.45
C VAL A 218 11.39 -3.12 6.04
N GLN A 219 10.13 -3.37 6.45
CA GLN A 219 9.00 -2.51 6.11
C GLN A 219 8.87 -1.27 7.01
N LEU A 220 9.76 -1.08 8.00
CA LEU A 220 9.85 0.20 8.71
C LEU A 220 10.38 1.30 7.79
N ASP A 221 11.28 0.95 6.90
CA ASP A 221 11.79 1.75 5.78
C ASP A 221 12.00 3.25 6.07
N ALA A 222 12.70 3.53 7.18
CA ALA A 222 12.97 4.88 7.63
C ALA A 222 13.83 5.68 6.64
N PRO A 223 13.52 6.96 6.35
CA PRO A 223 12.38 7.74 6.82
C PRO A 223 11.21 7.79 5.83
N ARG A 224 11.15 6.91 4.81
CA ARG A 224 10.15 6.92 3.74
C ARG A 224 8.76 6.59 4.24
N HIS A 225 8.62 5.61 5.15
CA HIS A 225 7.35 5.30 5.78
C HIS A 225 7.09 6.26 6.95
N LEU A 226 6.19 7.21 6.72
CA LEU A 226 5.87 8.24 7.69
C LEU A 226 4.94 7.74 8.79
N SER A 227 4.04 6.80 8.43
CA SER A 227 3.12 6.18 9.38
C SER A 227 2.70 4.79 8.94
N ILE A 228 2.79 3.81 9.84
CA ILE A 228 2.41 2.42 9.57
C ILE A 228 1.26 2.07 10.54
N PRO A 229 0.06 1.75 10.01
CA PRO A 229 -1.07 1.38 10.87
C PRO A 229 -0.86 0.02 11.52
N SER A 230 -1.43 -0.16 12.71
CA SER A 230 -1.94 -1.47 13.10
C SER A 230 -3.27 -1.73 12.40
N THR A 231 -3.72 -2.99 12.34
CA THR A 231 -5.05 -3.29 11.81
C THR A 231 -6.14 -2.56 12.60
N GLN A 232 -6.04 -2.53 13.92
CA GLN A 232 -6.95 -1.78 14.79
C GLN A 232 -6.92 -0.26 14.51
N GLY A 233 -5.72 0.30 14.33
CA GLY A 233 -5.54 1.71 14.02
C GLY A 233 -6.18 2.09 12.69
N PHE A 234 -5.95 1.28 11.64
CA PHE A 234 -6.57 1.49 10.33
C PHE A 234 -8.10 1.42 10.40
N VAL A 235 -8.65 0.39 11.04
CA VAL A 235 -10.11 0.22 11.19
C VAL A 235 -10.72 1.46 11.87
N GLY A 236 -10.07 1.98 12.91
CA GLY A 236 -10.55 3.16 13.63
C GLY A 236 -10.66 4.40 12.73
N ILE A 237 -9.61 4.72 11.95
CA ILE A 237 -9.65 5.89 11.05
C ILE A 237 -10.59 5.65 9.85
N ALA A 238 -10.70 4.44 9.32
CA ALA A 238 -11.62 4.12 8.24
C ALA A 238 -13.09 4.35 8.68
N GLN A 239 -13.45 3.86 9.86
CA GLN A 239 -14.79 4.07 10.45
C GLN A 239 -15.08 5.55 10.70
N ARG A 240 -14.13 6.30 11.29
CA ARG A 240 -14.29 7.77 11.49
C ARG A 240 -14.40 8.55 10.18
N SER A 241 -13.80 8.03 9.11
CA SER A 241 -13.94 8.58 7.76
C SER A 241 -15.23 8.17 7.05
N GLY A 242 -16.08 7.34 7.67
CA GLY A 242 -17.39 6.94 7.15
C GLY A 242 -17.40 5.61 6.40
N PHE A 243 -16.28 4.93 6.28
CA PHE A 243 -16.20 3.63 5.61
C PHE A 243 -16.74 2.48 6.46
N GLU A 244 -17.31 1.48 5.79
CA GLU A 244 -17.52 0.15 6.35
C GLU A 244 -16.37 -0.74 5.90
N LEU A 245 -15.67 -1.36 6.86
CA LEU A 245 -14.69 -2.39 6.56
C LEU A 245 -15.41 -3.69 6.17
N LYS A 246 -15.03 -4.26 5.04
CA LYS A 246 -15.56 -5.56 4.58
C LYS A 246 -14.65 -6.72 4.94
N GLU A 247 -13.34 -6.54 4.77
CA GLU A 247 -12.36 -7.60 5.00
C GLU A 247 -10.97 -7.02 5.21
N ILE A 248 -10.15 -7.75 5.96
CA ILE A 248 -8.69 -7.58 6.03
C ILE A 248 -8.07 -8.89 5.53
N LEU A 249 -7.14 -8.80 4.58
CA LEU A 249 -6.42 -9.94 4.06
C LEU A 249 -4.92 -9.66 4.14
N PHE A 250 -4.18 -10.55 4.78
CA PHE A 250 -2.73 -10.46 4.83
C PHE A 250 -2.12 -11.12 3.58
N ASP A 251 -1.16 -10.46 2.97
CA ASP A 251 -0.53 -10.90 1.72
C ASP A 251 0.99 -10.69 1.70
N SER A 252 1.59 -10.80 2.87
CA SER A 252 3.05 -10.76 3.05
C SER A 252 3.75 -11.86 2.28
N THR A 253 4.99 -11.61 1.91
CA THR A 253 5.87 -12.57 1.25
C THR A 253 7.10 -12.86 2.10
N ALA A 254 7.98 -13.75 1.66
CA ALA A 254 9.28 -13.98 2.30
C ALA A 254 10.15 -12.71 2.41
N PHE A 255 9.77 -11.62 1.72
CA PHE A 255 10.47 -10.34 1.82
C PHE A 255 10.62 -9.84 3.26
N GLN A 256 9.58 -10.01 4.09
CA GLN A 256 9.62 -9.65 5.49
C GLN A 256 10.79 -10.31 6.26
N PHE A 257 11.20 -11.50 5.85
CA PHE A 257 12.27 -12.25 6.50
C PHE A 257 13.63 -11.97 5.87
N TRP A 258 13.79 -12.16 4.56
CA TRP A 258 15.10 -11.98 3.94
C TRP A 258 15.53 -10.51 3.89
N GLY A 259 14.61 -9.55 3.68
CA GLY A 259 14.92 -8.13 3.74
C GLY A 259 15.35 -7.69 5.13
N THR A 260 14.62 -8.14 6.16
CA THR A 260 14.98 -7.91 7.57
C THR A 260 16.30 -8.62 7.93
N GLY A 261 16.52 -9.82 7.39
CA GLY A 261 17.76 -10.58 7.58
C GLY A 261 18.98 -9.87 7.00
N LEU A 262 18.85 -9.21 5.83
CA LEU A 262 19.93 -8.36 5.30
C LEU A 262 20.27 -7.21 6.25
N TYR A 263 19.26 -6.56 6.84
CA TYR A 263 19.50 -5.49 7.81
C TYR A 263 20.12 -5.98 9.11
N ASP A 264 19.77 -7.19 9.55
CA ASP A 264 20.36 -7.84 10.73
C ASP A 264 21.85 -8.16 10.52
N LEU A 265 22.24 -8.48 9.26
CA LEU A 265 23.62 -8.66 8.83
C LEU A 265 24.38 -7.33 8.58
N GLY A 266 23.73 -6.18 8.73
CA GLY A 266 24.33 -4.87 8.46
C GLY A 266 24.39 -4.49 6.97
N GLU A 267 23.72 -5.26 6.12
CA GLU A 267 23.69 -5.04 4.67
C GLU A 267 22.53 -4.09 4.28
N LYS A 268 22.73 -3.39 3.16
CA LYS A 268 21.62 -2.65 2.51
C LYS A 268 20.71 -3.59 1.73
N LEU A 269 19.52 -3.11 1.36
CA LEU A 269 18.56 -3.88 0.60
C LEU A 269 19.06 -4.09 -0.84
N ASP A 270 19.53 -5.30 -1.12
CA ASP A 270 20.01 -5.69 -2.45
C ASP A 270 19.52 -7.10 -2.82
N ARG A 271 18.52 -7.16 -3.68
CA ARG A 271 17.93 -8.43 -4.14
C ARG A 271 18.93 -9.34 -4.85
N SER A 272 19.95 -8.79 -5.50
CA SER A 272 20.94 -9.58 -6.23
C SER A 272 21.83 -10.41 -5.30
N LYS A 273 21.94 -9.99 -4.03
CA LYS A 273 22.77 -10.64 -3.03
C LYS A 273 22.05 -11.66 -2.15
N ILE A 274 20.74 -11.86 -2.33
CA ILE A 274 19.96 -12.76 -1.48
C ILE A 274 20.58 -14.15 -1.40
N ASN A 275 20.93 -14.74 -2.54
CA ASN A 275 21.52 -16.07 -2.61
C ASN A 275 22.98 -16.15 -2.09
N THR A 276 23.60 -15.00 -1.81
CA THR A 276 24.92 -14.94 -1.17
C THR A 276 24.82 -15.17 0.34
N TYR A 277 23.74 -14.69 0.93
CA TYR A 277 23.53 -14.71 2.39
C TYR A 277 22.60 -15.82 2.86
N PHE A 278 21.66 -16.24 2.02
CA PHE A 278 20.61 -17.19 2.40
C PHE A 278 20.58 -18.38 1.44
N THR A 279 20.44 -19.58 1.99
CA THR A 279 20.32 -20.80 1.22
C THR A 279 18.94 -20.89 0.54
N ALA A 280 18.85 -21.66 -0.56
CA ALA A 280 17.57 -21.92 -1.22
C ALA A 280 16.53 -22.52 -0.25
N LYS A 281 16.97 -23.39 0.67
CA LYS A 281 16.11 -24.01 1.69
C LYS A 281 15.53 -22.95 2.64
N GLN A 282 16.36 -22.02 3.13
CA GLN A 282 15.88 -20.93 3.98
C GLN A 282 14.85 -20.04 3.29
N LEU A 283 15.07 -19.72 2.00
CA LEU A 283 14.14 -18.90 1.23
C LEU A 283 12.80 -19.65 1.03
N GLU A 284 12.82 -20.94 0.75
CA GLU A 284 11.61 -21.77 0.66
C GLU A 284 10.87 -21.86 2.00
N ASP A 285 11.58 -22.08 3.10
CA ASP A 285 11.00 -22.14 4.45
C ASP A 285 10.33 -20.79 4.80
N TRP A 286 10.95 -19.67 4.44
CA TRP A 286 10.37 -18.34 4.64
C TRP A 286 9.12 -18.07 3.77
N GLU A 287 9.06 -18.60 2.54
CA GLU A 287 7.82 -18.53 1.74
C GLU A 287 6.68 -19.29 2.43
N GLN A 288 6.94 -20.48 2.99
CA GLN A 288 5.94 -21.25 3.73
C GLN A 288 5.54 -20.53 5.03
N GLN A 289 6.51 -19.95 5.73
CA GLN A 289 6.26 -19.18 6.94
C GLN A 289 5.44 -17.92 6.66
N ALA A 290 5.69 -17.23 5.54
CA ALA A 290 4.89 -16.08 5.13
C ALA A 290 3.43 -16.47 4.88
N ILE A 291 3.19 -17.59 4.19
CA ILE A 291 1.84 -18.12 3.97
C ILE A 291 1.14 -18.41 5.30
N GLN A 292 1.84 -19.07 6.24
CA GLN A 292 1.30 -19.35 7.56
C GLN A 292 0.98 -18.05 8.32
N TYR A 293 1.91 -17.08 8.33
CA TYR A 293 1.70 -15.79 9.01
C TYR A 293 0.53 -15.01 8.42
N ASN A 294 0.32 -15.08 7.10
CA ASN A 294 -0.85 -14.47 6.47
C ASN A 294 -2.16 -15.10 6.96
N GLN A 295 -2.21 -16.44 7.11
CA GLN A 295 -3.38 -17.15 7.62
C GLN A 295 -3.66 -16.84 9.10
N GLU A 296 -2.61 -16.60 9.88
CA GLU A 296 -2.69 -16.29 11.30
C GLU A 296 -2.88 -14.80 11.61
N GLY A 297 -2.96 -13.92 10.59
CA GLY A 297 -3.03 -12.47 10.78
C GLY A 297 -1.75 -11.85 11.38
N LYS A 298 -0.59 -12.48 11.15
CA LYS A 298 0.72 -12.09 11.65
C LYS A 298 1.68 -11.56 10.58
N GLY A 299 1.23 -11.52 9.33
CA GLY A 299 2.00 -10.98 8.21
C GLY A 299 2.31 -9.49 8.40
N ASP A 300 3.30 -9.01 7.68
CA ASP A 300 3.76 -7.62 7.79
C ASP A 300 3.09 -6.67 6.79
N GLN A 301 2.14 -7.17 6.01
CA GLN A 301 1.41 -6.43 5.01
C GLN A 301 -0.03 -6.90 4.94
N ALA A 302 -0.96 -5.96 4.81
CA ALA A 302 -2.38 -6.26 4.69
C ALA A 302 -3.07 -5.44 3.60
N CYS A 303 -4.15 -6.01 3.07
CA CYS A 303 -5.13 -5.38 2.21
C CYS A 303 -6.39 -5.11 3.02
N PHE A 304 -6.81 -3.86 3.09
CA PHE A 304 -8.06 -3.44 3.71
C PHE A 304 -9.09 -3.16 2.62
N PHE A 305 -10.18 -3.91 2.63
CA PHE A 305 -11.30 -3.75 1.71
C PHE A 305 -12.40 -2.96 2.40
N CYS A 306 -12.63 -1.73 1.97
CA CYS A 306 -13.62 -0.83 2.55
C CYS A 306 -14.68 -0.47 1.50
N VAL A 307 -15.89 -0.14 1.96
CA VAL A 307 -16.97 0.33 1.10
C VAL A 307 -17.52 1.64 1.63
N LYS A 308 -17.82 2.57 0.73
CA LYS A 308 -18.64 3.72 1.04
C LYS A 308 -20.12 3.28 1.07
N PRO A 309 -20.80 3.32 2.23
CA PRO A 309 -22.17 2.84 2.32
C PRO A 309 -23.11 3.65 1.42
N VAL A 310 -24.12 2.98 0.86
CA VAL A 310 -25.23 3.64 0.20
C VAL A 310 -26.16 4.15 1.31
N ARG A 311 -26.22 5.45 1.52
CA ARG A 311 -27.21 6.02 2.47
C ARG A 311 -28.61 5.64 1.97
N LYS A 312 -29.34 4.83 2.73
CA LYS A 312 -30.78 4.73 2.54
C LYS A 312 -31.36 6.11 2.85
N VAL A 313 -31.99 6.74 1.87
CA VAL A 313 -32.87 7.89 2.13
C VAL A 313 -33.99 7.28 2.96
N GLU A 314 -34.02 7.56 4.27
CA GLU A 314 -35.22 7.34 5.06
C GLU A 314 -36.28 8.27 4.46
N GLU A 315 -37.26 7.71 3.73
CA GLU A 315 -38.48 8.42 3.38
C GLU A 315 -39.08 8.84 4.72
N GLN A 316 -38.98 10.14 5.01
CA GLN A 316 -39.75 10.71 6.09
C GLN A 316 -41.24 10.61 5.67
N ALA A 317 -41.94 9.63 6.28
CA ALA A 317 -43.38 9.50 6.20
C ALA A 317 -44.06 10.56 7.09
#